data_2db6aebb45a0e1a212e609bd3e362b67
#
_entry.id   2db6aebb45a0e1a212e609bd3e362b67
#
_cell.length_a   1.000
_cell.length_b   1.000
_cell.length_c   1.000
_cell.angle_alpha   90.00
_cell.angle_beta   90.00
_cell.angle_gamma   90.00
#
_symmetry.space_group_name_H-M   'P 1'
#
loop_
_entity.id
_entity.type
_entity.pdbx_description
1 polymer ?
#
loop_
_entity_poly.entity_id
_entity_poly.type
_entity_poly.pdbx_seq_one_letter_code
_entity_poly.pdbx_strand_id
1 'polypeptide(L)' 'MEKDRNKKIEKTKANILEALLLLLQHKEINEISIRELTETAHIHRNTFYIHYTDIYDILAEVEENMCRKV' A
#
# COMPACT_ATOMS: atom_id res chain seq x y z
N MET A 1 23.73 1.58 5.81
CA MET A 1 22.77 1.58 6.89
C MET A 1 21.49 2.25 6.51
N GLU A 2 21.61 3.46 5.98
CA GLU A 2 20.42 4.15 5.53
C GLU A 2 19.71 3.40 4.43
N LYS A 3 20.48 2.71 3.61
CA LYS A 3 19.89 1.92 2.53
C LYS A 3 18.99 0.82 3.07
N ASP A 4 19.41 0.18 4.16
CA ASP A 4 18.61 -0.87 4.75
C ASP A 4 17.29 -0.34 5.27
N ARG A 5 17.34 0.83 5.90
CA ARG A 5 16.14 1.46 6.41
C ARG A 5 15.18 1.81 5.28
N ASN A 6 15.70 2.37 4.22
CA ASN A 6 14.89 2.73 3.06
C ASN A 6 14.31 1.49 2.40
N LYS A 7 15.08 0.43 2.35
CA LYS A 7 14.60 -0.82 1.76
C LYS A 7 13.43 -1.38 2.54
N LYS A 8 13.48 -1.31 3.87
CA LYS A 8 12.38 -1.80 4.68
C LYS A 8 11.11 -1.00 4.41
N ILE A 9 11.23 0.31 4.35
CA ILE A 9 10.07 1.16 4.10
C ILE A 9 9.50 0.90 2.71
N GLU A 10 10.38 0.81 1.72
CA GLU A 10 9.94 0.55 0.36
C GLU A 10 9.31 -0.83 0.24
N LYS A 11 9.87 -1.80 0.93
CA LYS A 11 9.33 -3.15 0.86
C LYS A 11 7.93 -3.21 1.47
N THR A 12 7.74 -2.53 2.59
CA THR A 12 6.43 -2.51 3.23
C THR A 12 5.41 -1.85 2.32
N LYS A 13 5.77 -0.72 1.70
CA LYS A 13 4.87 -0.05 0.79
C LYS A 13 4.59 -0.90 -0.44
N ALA A 14 5.61 -1.59 -0.93
CA ALA A 14 5.42 -2.46 -2.08
C ALA A 14 4.47 -3.60 -1.74
N ASN A 15 4.60 -4.16 -0.54
CA ASN A 15 3.70 -5.22 -0.10
C ASN A 15 2.26 -4.72 -0.03
N ILE A 16 2.07 -3.52 0.49
CA ILE A 16 0.74 -2.94 0.60
C ILE A 16 0.13 -2.75 -0.79
N LEU A 17 0.92 -2.20 -1.70
CA LEU A 17 0.43 -1.97 -3.06
C LEU A 17 0.12 -3.29 -3.76
N GLU A 18 1.00 -4.25 -3.61
CA GLU A 18 0.80 -5.55 -4.23
C GLU A 18 -0.46 -6.22 -3.71
N ALA A 19 -0.68 -6.14 -2.40
CA ALA A 19 -1.89 -6.71 -1.81
C ALA A 19 -3.13 -6.01 -2.36
N LEU A 20 -3.06 -4.69 -2.52
CA LEU A 20 -4.18 -3.95 -3.07
C LEU A 20 -4.47 -4.39 -4.49
N LEU A 21 -3.44 -4.55 -5.30
CA LEU A 21 -3.63 -4.97 -6.68
C LEU A 21 -4.24 -6.38 -6.76
N LEU A 22 -3.82 -7.25 -5.87
CA LEU A 22 -4.39 -8.60 -5.82
C LEU A 22 -5.88 -8.55 -5.47
N LEU A 23 -6.24 -7.75 -4.50
CA LEU A 23 -7.64 -7.64 -4.10
C LEU A 23 -8.48 -6.99 -5.18
N LEU A 24 -7.91 -6.05 -5.92
CA LEU A 24 -8.63 -5.37 -6.98
C LEU A 24 -8.97 -6.30 -8.14
N GLN A 25 -8.30 -7.43 -8.24
CA GLN A 25 -8.64 -8.41 -9.26
C GLN A 25 -9.95 -9.11 -8.96
N HIS A 26 -10.41 -9.05 -7.71
CA HIS A 26 -11.60 -9.80 -7.28
C HIS A 26 -12.72 -8.90 -6.81
N LYS A 27 -12.42 -7.68 -6.40
CA LYS A 27 -13.43 -6.76 -5.90
C LYS A 27 -13.01 -5.33 -6.22
N GLU A 28 -13.96 -4.42 -6.08
CA GLU A 28 -13.70 -3.02 -6.35
C GLU A 28 -13.11 -2.36 -5.13
N ILE A 29 -12.46 -1.21 -5.35
CA ILE A 29 -11.73 -0.56 -4.28
C ILE A 29 -12.62 -0.19 -3.10
N ASN A 30 -13.88 0.17 -3.37
CA ASN A 30 -14.78 0.55 -2.28
C ASN A 30 -15.25 -0.66 -1.49
N GLU A 31 -14.96 -1.87 -1.96
CA GLU A 31 -15.30 -3.10 -1.25
C GLU A 31 -14.14 -3.63 -0.43
N ILE A 32 -12.97 -3.04 -0.59
CA ILE A 32 -11.78 -3.49 0.12
C ILE A 32 -11.67 -2.75 1.45
N SER A 33 -11.52 -3.50 2.54
CA SER A 33 -11.33 -2.89 3.85
C SER A 33 -9.84 -2.86 4.19
N ILE A 34 -9.48 -1.97 5.12
CA ILE A 34 -8.11 -1.88 5.58
C ILE A 34 -7.69 -3.19 6.23
N ARG A 35 -8.63 -3.82 6.97
CA ARG A 35 -8.34 -5.09 7.60
C ARG A 35 -7.98 -6.15 6.56
N GLU A 36 -8.76 -6.22 5.51
CA GLU A 36 -8.52 -7.21 4.47
C GLU A 36 -7.19 -6.94 3.78
N LEU A 37 -6.92 -5.68 3.52
CA LEU A 37 -5.68 -5.30 2.85
C LEU A 37 -4.46 -5.66 3.69
N THR A 38 -4.49 -5.33 4.98
CA THR A 38 -3.35 -5.60 5.84
C THR A 38 -3.15 -7.09 6.04
N GLU A 39 -4.23 -7.85 6.10
CA GLU A 39 -4.12 -9.30 6.21
C GLU A 39 -3.48 -9.88 4.95
N THR A 40 -3.88 -9.39 3.80
CA THR A 40 -3.31 -9.86 2.54
C THR A 40 -1.85 -9.48 2.42
N ALA A 41 -1.49 -8.30 2.90
CA ALA A 41 -0.12 -7.82 2.84
C ALA A 41 0.75 -8.41 3.97
N HIS A 42 0.12 -9.11 4.92
CA HIS A 42 0.83 -9.71 6.05
C HIS A 42 1.50 -8.65 6.92
N ILE A 43 0.80 -7.57 7.17
CA ILE A 43 1.31 -6.51 8.03
C ILE A 43 0.25 -6.18 9.09
N HIS A 44 0.70 -5.52 10.15
CA HIS A 44 -0.20 -5.09 11.20
C HIS A 44 -0.92 -3.82 10.76
N ARG A 45 -2.14 -3.62 11.27
CA ARG A 45 -2.91 -2.43 10.94
C ARG A 45 -2.16 -1.16 11.30
N ASN A 46 -1.46 -1.16 12.43
CA ASN A 46 -0.70 0.00 12.84
C ASN A 46 0.37 0.35 11.81
N THR A 47 0.99 -0.67 11.21
CA THR A 47 2.00 -0.44 10.19
C THR A 47 1.39 0.25 8.98
N PHE A 48 0.18 -0.15 8.60
CA PHE A 48 -0.50 0.50 7.48
C PHE A 48 -0.70 2.00 7.77
N TYR A 49 -1.17 2.32 8.97
CA TYR A 49 -1.46 3.72 9.30
C TYR A 49 -0.22 4.58 9.42
N ILE A 50 0.96 3.98 9.53
CA ILE A 50 2.20 4.74 9.51
C ILE A 50 2.43 5.33 8.12
N HIS A 51 1.98 4.62 7.09
CA HIS A 51 2.25 5.02 5.70
C HIS A 51 1.07 5.67 5.02
N TYR A 52 -0.15 5.28 5.36
CA TYR A 52 -1.34 5.74 4.65
C TYR A 52 -2.47 5.99 5.62
N THR A 53 -3.37 6.90 5.22
CA THR A 53 -4.55 7.19 6.03
C THR A 53 -5.68 6.21 5.70
N ASP A 54 -5.85 5.90 4.43
CA ASP A 54 -6.86 4.96 3.99
C ASP A 54 -6.43 4.36 2.66
N ILE A 55 -7.29 3.52 2.10
CA ILE A 55 -6.96 2.81 0.87
C ILE A 55 -6.83 3.77 -0.31
N TYR A 56 -7.68 4.79 -0.36
CA TYR A 56 -7.62 5.75 -1.45
C TYR A 56 -6.33 6.55 -1.44
N ASP A 57 -5.73 6.69 -0.26
CA ASP A 57 -4.45 7.37 -0.12
C ASP A 57 -3.36 6.64 -0.92
N ILE A 58 -3.45 5.31 -0.97
CA ILE A 58 -2.50 4.52 -1.73
C ILE A 58 -2.60 4.88 -3.22
N LEU A 59 -3.81 4.97 -3.72
CA LEU A 59 -4.01 5.30 -5.12
C LEU A 59 -3.52 6.69 -5.45
N ALA A 60 -3.73 7.62 -4.53
CA ALA A 60 -3.26 8.99 -4.74
C ALA A 60 -1.75 9.03 -4.89
N GLU A 61 -1.05 8.25 -4.08
CA GLU A 61 0.40 8.20 -4.15
C GLU A 61 0.87 7.60 -5.47
N VAL A 62 0.22 6.54 -5.90
CA VAL A 62 0.57 5.88 -7.15
C VAL A 62 0.36 6.83 -8.32
N GLU A 63 -0.76 7.53 -8.34
CA GLU A 63 -1.03 8.47 -9.41
C GLU A 63 -0.01 9.61 -9.42
N GLU A 64 0.36 10.08 -8.24
CA GLU A 64 1.33 11.15 -8.13
C GLU A 64 2.68 10.71 -8.70
N ASN A 65 3.10 9.50 -8.37
CA ASN A 65 4.35 8.97 -8.88
C ASN A 65 4.34 8.84 -10.38
N MET A 66 3.21 8.43 -10.94
CA MET A 66 3.12 8.29 -12.39
C MET A 66 3.21 9.65 -13.07
N CYS A 67 2.57 10.65 -12.50
CA CYS A 67 2.65 11.99 -13.06
C CYS A 67 4.07 12.53 -13.03
N ARG A 68 4.81 12.20 -11.99
CA ARG A 68 6.17 12.68 -11.88
C ARG A 68 7.08 12.11 -12.94
N LYS A 69 6.81 10.90 -13.35
CA LYS A 69 7.67 10.26 -14.32
C LYS A 69 7.54 10.88 -15.70
N VAL A 70 6.45 11.55 -15.93
CA VAL A 70 6.27 12.26 -17.19
C VAL A 70 7.02 13.55 -17.16
#